data_ef5aa165d9c82558b957899ef447990c
#
_entry.id   ef5aa165d9c82558b957899ef447990c
#
_cell.length_a   1.000
_cell.length_b   1.000
_cell.length_c   1.000
_cell.angle_alpha   90.00
_cell.angle_beta   90.00
_cell.angle_gamma   90.00
#
_symmetry.space_group_name_H-M   'P 1'
#
loop_
_entity.id
_entity.type
_entity.pdbx_description
1 polymer ?
#
loop_
_entity_poly.entity_id
_entity_poly.type
_entity_poly.pdbx_seq_one_letter_code
_entity_poly.pdbx_strand_id
1 'polypeptide(L)'
;MRNIVVLDAPSNLGLRPPAPGTVPGCYKLAGALREQRIVQRLHALEGGVVVPPRYDRGDWQEGDGVFNATAIASYTVRLADRIERHVRAGDFPVVLGGDCSIQLGASLALRRVGRYGLAAVDASPDFRHPGNSDRIGAAGGEEVALGTGRGQEDLTDLEGLKPYLRDEDVRFFGIRDAFEEDRAELAALKIPVVTVGDLREWGADALARATAQAFETPEIDGFWVHLDADCLDPAVMPAVDSPDPDGLLPAELVALLRPLLASPSCAGLNITIYDPDLDPEGTAAALLTDIVVDAFAQS
;
A
#
# COMPACT_ATOMS: atom_id res chain seq x y z
N MET A 1 -0.17 22.41 11.38
CA MET A 1 -0.01 20.95 11.18
C MET A 1 -1.34 20.39 10.69
N ARG A 2 -1.34 19.48 9.73
CA ARG A 2 -2.55 18.76 9.30
C ARG A 2 -2.97 17.80 10.42
N ASN A 3 -4.28 17.57 10.61
CA ASN A 3 -4.73 16.53 11.53
C ASN A 3 -4.42 15.16 10.94
N ILE A 4 -3.79 14.30 11.71
CA ILE A 4 -3.68 12.87 11.36
C ILE A 4 -5.02 12.21 11.69
N VAL A 5 -5.57 11.43 10.75
CA VAL A 5 -6.83 10.71 10.95
C VAL A 5 -6.60 9.23 10.66
N VAL A 6 -6.81 8.37 11.64
CA VAL A 6 -6.68 6.92 11.46
C VAL A 6 -7.99 6.34 10.98
N LEU A 7 -7.96 5.70 9.81
CA LEU A 7 -9.08 5.04 9.15
C LEU A 7 -8.79 3.55 8.99
N ASP A 8 -9.68 2.68 9.46
CA ASP A 8 -9.51 1.24 9.29
C ASP A 8 -10.11 0.75 7.97
N ALA A 9 -9.33 -0.04 7.25
CA ALA A 9 -9.71 -0.69 5.99
C ALA A 9 -9.41 -2.21 6.04
N PRO A 10 -10.12 -2.98 6.90
CA PRO A 10 -9.79 -4.37 7.23
C PRO A 10 -10.17 -5.35 6.11
N SER A 11 -9.59 -5.21 4.92
CA SER A 11 -9.78 -6.09 3.77
C SER A 11 -8.84 -7.30 3.81
N ASN A 12 -9.28 -8.40 3.24
CA ASN A 12 -8.43 -9.52 2.84
C ASN A 12 -8.84 -10.05 1.46
N LEU A 13 -9.60 -9.23 0.73
CA LEU A 13 -10.24 -9.62 -0.51
C LEU A 13 -9.24 -9.91 -1.63
N GLY A 14 -8.08 -9.24 -1.61
CA GLY A 14 -7.06 -9.30 -2.66
C GLY A 14 -6.04 -10.41 -2.50
N LEU A 15 -6.02 -11.16 -1.38
CA LEU A 15 -5.03 -12.21 -1.15
C LEU A 15 -5.59 -13.62 -1.33
N ARG A 16 -4.73 -14.53 -1.77
CA ARG A 16 -5.03 -15.97 -1.79
C ARG A 16 -5.15 -16.51 -0.35
N PRO A 17 -6.04 -17.50 -0.09
CA PRO A 17 -6.11 -18.09 1.24
C PRO A 17 -4.80 -18.86 1.55
N PRO A 18 -4.26 -18.75 2.79
CA PRO A 18 -3.03 -19.45 3.16
C PRO A 18 -3.19 -20.97 3.18
N ALA A 19 -4.42 -21.49 3.35
CA ALA A 19 -4.74 -22.92 3.28
C ALA A 19 -6.19 -23.12 2.84
N PRO A 20 -6.56 -24.30 2.32
CA PRO A 20 -7.93 -24.61 1.98
C PRO A 20 -8.89 -24.39 3.16
N GLY A 21 -9.98 -23.65 2.93
CA GLY A 21 -10.99 -23.37 3.96
C GLY A 21 -10.63 -22.26 4.95
N THR A 22 -9.50 -21.57 4.77
CA THR A 22 -9.10 -20.41 5.56
C THR A 22 -9.23 -19.12 4.77
N VAL A 23 -9.02 -17.99 5.42
CA VAL A 23 -8.92 -16.67 4.80
C VAL A 23 -7.65 -15.98 5.29
N PRO A 24 -7.05 -15.06 4.51
CA PRO A 24 -5.88 -14.29 4.97
C PRO A 24 -6.22 -13.49 6.23
N GLY A 25 -5.33 -13.52 7.23
CA GLY A 25 -5.56 -12.87 8.53
C GLY A 25 -5.22 -11.39 8.55
N CYS A 26 -4.63 -10.83 7.51
CA CYS A 26 -4.21 -9.43 7.42
C CYS A 26 -5.35 -8.42 7.68
N TYR A 27 -6.64 -8.81 7.51
CA TYR A 27 -7.77 -7.94 7.88
C TYR A 27 -7.80 -7.56 9.37
N LYS A 28 -7.04 -8.25 10.22
CA LYS A 28 -6.92 -7.99 11.66
C LYS A 28 -5.86 -6.92 11.98
N LEU A 29 -5.06 -6.51 11.00
CA LEU A 29 -3.96 -5.54 11.15
C LEU A 29 -4.39 -4.30 11.94
N ALA A 30 -5.49 -3.65 11.53
CA ALA A 30 -5.98 -2.44 12.19
C ALA A 30 -6.22 -2.64 13.69
N GLY A 31 -6.86 -3.75 14.09
CA GLY A 31 -7.08 -4.11 15.48
C GLY A 31 -5.77 -4.27 16.26
N ALA A 32 -4.81 -5.01 15.69
CA ALA A 32 -3.52 -5.25 16.34
C ALA A 32 -2.72 -3.96 16.54
N LEU A 33 -2.66 -3.06 15.54
CA LEU A 33 -1.97 -1.78 15.72
C LEU A 33 -2.70 -0.84 16.69
N ARG A 34 -4.02 -0.95 16.80
CA ARG A 34 -4.80 -0.23 17.82
C ARG A 34 -4.51 -0.72 19.25
N GLU A 35 -4.28 -2.02 19.44
CA GLU A 35 -3.81 -2.58 20.71
C GLU A 35 -2.44 -2.01 21.11
N GLN A 36 -1.58 -1.69 20.13
CA GLN A 36 -0.31 -0.98 20.33
C GLN A 36 -0.49 0.54 20.49
N ARG A 37 -1.74 1.03 20.59
CA ARG A 37 -2.11 2.44 20.83
C ARG A 37 -1.66 3.39 19.72
N ILE A 38 -1.67 2.96 18.47
CA ILE A 38 -1.21 3.76 17.34
C ILE A 38 -1.94 5.11 17.25
N VAL A 39 -3.25 5.15 17.48
CA VAL A 39 -4.07 6.37 17.43
C VAL A 39 -3.59 7.40 18.45
N GLN A 40 -3.38 6.96 19.71
CA GLN A 40 -2.93 7.83 20.79
C GLN A 40 -1.48 8.27 20.58
N ARG A 41 -0.62 7.38 20.11
CA ARG A 41 0.81 7.66 19.88
C ARG A 41 1.03 8.63 18.73
N LEU A 42 0.19 8.58 17.69
CA LEU A 42 0.17 9.54 16.59
C LEU A 42 -0.58 10.83 16.93
N HIS A 43 -1.20 10.94 18.10
CA HIS A 43 -2.13 12.03 18.43
C HIS A 43 -3.21 12.20 17.36
N ALA A 44 -3.66 11.11 16.77
CA ALA A 44 -4.58 11.09 15.64
C ALA A 44 -6.05 11.18 16.06
N LEU A 45 -6.87 11.66 15.15
CA LEU A 45 -8.32 11.59 15.25
C LEU A 45 -8.83 10.22 14.74
N GLU A 46 -10.01 9.82 15.20
CA GLU A 46 -10.68 8.61 14.75
C GLU A 46 -11.41 8.84 13.43
N GLY A 47 -10.98 8.15 12.37
CA GLY A 47 -11.63 8.15 11.05
C GLY A 47 -12.74 7.10 10.91
N GLY A 48 -12.81 6.16 11.86
CA GLY A 48 -13.74 5.04 11.84
C GLY A 48 -13.26 3.88 10.96
N VAL A 49 -14.19 3.07 10.47
CA VAL A 49 -13.90 1.86 9.69
C VAL A 49 -14.74 1.81 8.41
N VAL A 50 -14.15 1.31 7.33
CA VAL A 50 -14.87 0.90 6.13
C VAL A 50 -14.88 -0.63 6.09
N VAL A 51 -16.02 -1.23 6.43
CA VAL A 51 -16.14 -2.69 6.53
C VAL A 51 -16.20 -3.31 5.13
N PRO A 52 -15.28 -4.23 4.77
CA PRO A 52 -15.32 -4.89 3.47
C PRO A 52 -16.50 -5.88 3.38
N PRO A 53 -16.89 -6.29 2.17
CA PRO A 53 -17.69 -7.49 1.98
C PRO A 53 -16.98 -8.72 2.54
N ARG A 54 -17.76 -9.80 2.72
CA ARG A 54 -17.17 -11.07 3.14
C ARG A 54 -16.24 -11.60 2.06
N TYR A 55 -15.10 -12.17 2.48
CA TYR A 55 -14.23 -12.94 1.62
C TYR A 55 -14.95 -14.17 1.10
N ASP A 56 -15.14 -14.28 -0.22
CA ASP A 56 -15.78 -15.40 -0.86
C ASP A 56 -15.32 -15.49 -2.33
N ARG A 57 -14.45 -16.43 -2.62
CA ARG A 57 -13.96 -16.64 -3.99
C ARG A 57 -14.96 -17.38 -4.88
N GLY A 58 -16.05 -17.89 -4.30
CA GLY A 58 -17.03 -18.68 -5.04
C GLY A 58 -16.39 -19.86 -5.79
N ASP A 59 -16.79 -20.02 -7.05
CA ASP A 59 -16.26 -21.05 -7.96
C ASP A 59 -15.07 -20.57 -8.81
N TRP A 60 -14.40 -19.47 -8.43
CA TRP A 60 -13.30 -18.88 -9.18
C TRP A 60 -12.21 -19.91 -9.49
N GLN A 61 -11.74 -19.91 -10.73
CA GLN A 61 -10.65 -20.72 -11.23
C GLN A 61 -9.54 -19.83 -11.79
N GLU A 62 -8.33 -20.36 -11.90
CA GLU A 62 -7.23 -19.67 -12.58
C GLU A 62 -7.62 -19.35 -14.04
N GLY A 63 -7.43 -18.10 -14.43
CA GLY A 63 -7.86 -17.57 -15.74
C GLY A 63 -9.17 -16.79 -15.73
N ASP A 64 -9.95 -16.83 -14.64
CA ASP A 64 -11.21 -16.08 -14.53
C ASP A 64 -11.02 -14.58 -14.19
N GLY A 65 -9.78 -14.10 -14.22
CA GLY A 65 -9.44 -12.75 -13.76
C GLY A 65 -9.25 -12.68 -12.25
N VAL A 66 -9.46 -11.51 -11.67
CA VAL A 66 -9.28 -11.26 -10.23
C VAL A 66 -10.43 -11.87 -9.43
N PHE A 67 -10.12 -12.73 -8.44
CA PHE A 67 -11.15 -13.22 -7.52
C PHE A 67 -11.65 -12.09 -6.60
N ASN A 68 -12.88 -12.22 -6.09
CA ASN A 68 -13.54 -11.16 -5.32
C ASN A 68 -13.69 -9.82 -6.07
N ALA A 69 -13.50 -9.74 -7.39
CA ALA A 69 -13.46 -8.49 -8.16
C ALA A 69 -14.65 -7.56 -7.86
N THR A 70 -15.88 -8.07 -7.90
CA THR A 70 -17.08 -7.28 -7.58
C THR A 70 -17.06 -6.74 -6.14
N ALA A 71 -16.57 -7.54 -5.19
CA ALA A 71 -16.44 -7.13 -3.79
C ALA A 71 -15.36 -6.05 -3.64
N ILE A 72 -14.21 -6.23 -4.29
CA ILE A 72 -13.10 -5.25 -4.33
C ILE A 72 -13.59 -3.95 -4.97
N ALA A 73 -14.23 -4.00 -6.14
CA ALA A 73 -14.76 -2.82 -6.82
C ALA A 73 -15.69 -1.99 -5.92
N SER A 74 -16.69 -2.65 -5.32
CA SER A 74 -17.63 -1.97 -4.41
C SER A 74 -16.96 -1.43 -3.14
N TYR A 75 -15.96 -2.15 -2.64
CA TYR A 75 -15.19 -1.73 -1.47
C TYR A 75 -14.28 -0.54 -1.79
N THR A 76 -13.61 -0.58 -2.92
CA THR A 76 -12.74 0.49 -3.44
C THR A 76 -13.48 1.83 -3.48
N VAL A 77 -14.70 1.87 -4.04
CA VAL A 77 -15.52 3.09 -4.10
C VAL A 77 -15.84 3.62 -2.70
N ARG A 78 -16.29 2.76 -1.77
CA ARG A 78 -16.63 3.17 -0.40
C ARG A 78 -15.40 3.64 0.40
N LEU A 79 -14.26 3.01 0.19
CA LEU A 79 -13.00 3.42 0.82
C LEU A 79 -12.53 4.75 0.23
N ALA A 80 -12.64 4.91 -1.10
CA ALA A 80 -12.34 6.16 -1.77
C ALA A 80 -13.19 7.33 -1.25
N ASP A 81 -14.50 7.14 -1.02
CA ASP A 81 -15.38 8.15 -0.45
C ASP A 81 -14.89 8.67 0.92
N ARG A 82 -14.32 7.77 1.74
CA ARG A 82 -13.84 8.13 3.07
C ARG A 82 -12.47 8.84 3.00
N ILE A 83 -11.55 8.33 2.18
CA ILE A 83 -10.22 8.94 1.98
C ILE A 83 -10.39 10.32 1.35
N GLU A 84 -11.17 10.45 0.27
CA GLU A 84 -11.44 11.72 -0.40
C GLU A 84 -11.94 12.79 0.55
N ARG A 85 -12.88 12.44 1.45
CA ARG A 85 -13.42 13.37 2.44
C ARG A 85 -12.31 13.98 3.30
N HIS A 86 -11.37 13.17 3.79
CA HIS A 86 -10.26 13.64 4.61
C HIS A 86 -9.25 14.45 3.81
N VAL A 87 -8.90 14.00 2.61
CA VAL A 87 -8.01 14.75 1.72
C VAL A 87 -8.56 16.13 1.39
N ARG A 88 -9.86 16.23 1.05
CA ARG A 88 -10.53 17.51 0.80
C ARG A 88 -10.64 18.42 2.04
N ALA A 89 -10.68 17.83 3.23
CA ALA A 89 -10.67 18.56 4.50
C ALA A 89 -9.27 19.08 4.87
N GLY A 90 -8.22 18.65 4.15
CA GLY A 90 -6.83 18.98 4.47
C GLY A 90 -6.26 18.14 5.63
N ASP A 91 -6.94 17.07 6.01
CA ASP A 91 -6.43 16.08 6.96
C ASP A 91 -5.35 15.19 6.31
N PHE A 92 -4.64 14.42 7.14
CA PHE A 92 -3.70 13.40 6.72
C PHE A 92 -4.24 12.01 7.10
N PRO A 93 -4.92 11.30 6.19
CA PRO A 93 -5.40 9.94 6.48
C PRO A 93 -4.23 8.95 6.58
N VAL A 94 -4.23 8.17 7.66
CA VAL A 94 -3.44 6.96 7.87
C VAL A 94 -4.41 5.79 7.83
N VAL A 95 -4.37 5.02 6.75
CA VAL A 95 -5.28 3.91 6.50
C VAL A 95 -4.65 2.64 7.01
N LEU A 96 -5.20 2.06 8.07
CA LEU A 96 -4.78 0.77 8.61
C LEU A 96 -5.51 -0.34 7.86
N GLY A 97 -4.76 -1.05 7.09
CA GLY A 97 -5.30 -1.95 6.10
C GLY A 97 -5.47 -3.37 6.54
N GLY A 98 -5.43 -4.06 5.60
CA GLY A 98 -5.55 -5.45 5.31
C GLY A 98 -4.59 -5.79 4.18
N ASP A 99 -5.10 -6.20 3.06
CA ASP A 99 -4.32 -6.52 1.87
C ASP A 99 -4.06 -5.30 0.97
N CYS A 100 -3.10 -5.40 0.04
CA CYS A 100 -2.66 -4.31 -0.82
C CYS A 100 -3.73 -3.80 -1.79
N SER A 101 -4.80 -4.57 -2.07
CA SER A 101 -5.90 -4.10 -2.93
C SER A 101 -6.59 -2.83 -2.40
N ILE A 102 -6.44 -2.49 -1.10
CA ILE A 102 -6.97 -1.23 -0.54
C ILE A 102 -6.31 0.01 -1.16
N GLN A 103 -5.12 -0.13 -1.75
CA GLN A 103 -4.45 0.95 -2.48
C GLN A 103 -5.32 1.47 -3.63
N LEU A 104 -6.14 0.64 -4.25
CA LEU A 104 -7.09 1.10 -5.27
C LEU A 104 -8.06 2.14 -4.72
N GLY A 105 -8.47 2.02 -3.44
CA GLY A 105 -9.32 3.02 -2.78
C GLY A 105 -8.62 4.36 -2.61
N ALA A 106 -7.33 4.36 -2.24
CA ALA A 106 -6.54 5.57 -2.17
C ALA A 106 -6.32 6.17 -3.56
N SER A 107 -5.95 5.35 -4.54
CA SER A 107 -5.72 5.78 -5.92
C SER A 107 -6.98 6.41 -6.55
N LEU A 108 -8.15 5.79 -6.38
CA LEU A 108 -9.42 6.34 -6.86
C LEU A 108 -9.80 7.65 -6.15
N ALA A 109 -9.64 7.71 -4.82
CA ALA A 109 -9.91 8.93 -4.05
C ALA A 109 -9.08 10.11 -4.54
N LEU A 110 -7.80 9.89 -4.75
CA LEU A 110 -6.88 10.90 -5.22
C LEU A 110 -7.16 11.30 -6.67
N ARG A 111 -7.51 10.34 -7.53
CA ARG A 111 -7.89 10.60 -8.92
C ARG A 111 -9.13 11.48 -9.06
N ARG A 112 -10.06 11.41 -8.10
CA ARG A 112 -11.25 12.27 -8.05
C ARG A 112 -10.94 13.72 -7.66
N VAL A 113 -9.81 13.96 -6.99
CA VAL A 113 -9.44 15.27 -6.48
C VAL A 113 -8.31 15.93 -7.26
N GLY A 114 -7.54 15.18 -8.04
CA GLY A 114 -6.45 15.74 -8.83
C GLY A 114 -5.53 14.71 -9.47
N ARG A 115 -4.28 15.10 -9.74
CA ARG A 115 -3.19 14.25 -10.19
C ARG A 115 -2.24 14.01 -9.03
N TYR A 116 -2.11 12.77 -8.61
CA TYR A 116 -1.24 12.38 -7.49
C TYR A 116 -0.29 11.27 -7.90
N GLY A 117 0.91 11.30 -7.28
CA GLY A 117 1.88 10.24 -7.41
C GLY A 117 1.70 9.17 -6.33
N LEU A 118 2.43 8.07 -6.50
CA LEU A 118 2.53 6.95 -5.55
C LEU A 118 4.00 6.69 -5.21
N ALA A 119 4.32 6.67 -3.93
CA ALA A 119 5.55 6.11 -3.39
C ALA A 119 5.19 4.76 -2.74
N ALA A 120 5.43 3.67 -3.46
CA ALA A 120 5.18 2.31 -2.98
C ALA A 120 6.44 1.76 -2.31
N VAL A 121 6.34 1.45 -1.03
CA VAL A 121 7.40 0.84 -0.22
C VAL A 121 7.03 -0.61 0.03
N ASP A 122 7.69 -1.53 -0.64
CA ASP A 122 7.26 -2.90 -0.83
C ASP A 122 8.45 -3.82 -1.17
N ALA A 123 8.32 -5.13 -0.98
CA ALA A 123 9.27 -6.11 -1.51
C ALA A 123 9.05 -6.37 -3.00
N SER A 124 7.79 -6.35 -3.45
CA SER A 124 7.33 -6.61 -4.80
C SER A 124 6.76 -5.33 -5.45
N PRO A 125 6.84 -5.15 -6.76
CA PRO A 125 6.21 -4.00 -7.42
C PRO A 125 4.69 -4.13 -7.57
N ASP A 126 4.12 -5.29 -7.31
CA ASP A 126 2.71 -5.64 -7.48
C ASP A 126 2.12 -5.13 -8.82
N PHE A 127 2.93 -5.38 -9.86
CA PHE A 127 2.69 -4.88 -11.21
C PHE A 127 2.26 -5.98 -12.20
N ARG A 128 1.79 -7.11 -11.69
CA ARG A 128 1.32 -8.24 -12.52
C ARG A 128 -0.02 -7.90 -13.16
N HIS A 129 -0.16 -8.27 -14.42
CA HIS A 129 -1.40 -8.15 -15.18
C HIS A 129 -1.40 -9.12 -16.37
N PRO A 130 -2.53 -9.34 -17.07
CA PRO A 130 -2.62 -10.32 -18.17
C PRO A 130 -1.64 -10.10 -19.33
N GLY A 131 -1.01 -8.92 -19.43
CA GLY A 131 -0.04 -8.61 -20.47
C GLY A 131 1.39 -9.06 -20.15
N ASN A 132 1.72 -9.28 -18.87
CA ASN A 132 3.09 -9.62 -18.44
C ASN A 132 3.19 -10.88 -17.59
N SER A 133 2.09 -11.42 -17.08
CA SER A 133 2.12 -12.57 -16.17
C SER A 133 0.92 -13.49 -16.37
N ASP A 134 1.12 -14.79 -16.18
CA ASP A 134 0.06 -15.80 -16.03
C ASP A 134 -0.34 -16.01 -14.55
N ARG A 135 0.38 -15.38 -13.61
CA ARG A 135 0.16 -15.48 -12.15
C ARG A 135 -0.76 -14.39 -11.64
N ILE A 136 -1.87 -14.17 -12.33
CA ILE A 136 -2.89 -13.18 -11.99
C ILE A 136 -4.02 -13.80 -11.16
N GLY A 137 -4.89 -12.96 -10.62
CA GLY A 137 -6.09 -13.32 -9.88
C GLY A 137 -6.15 -12.77 -8.47
N ALA A 138 -5.01 -12.44 -7.87
CA ALA A 138 -4.91 -11.85 -6.53
C ALA A 138 -4.61 -10.35 -6.64
N ALA A 139 -5.62 -9.50 -6.44
CA ALA A 139 -5.48 -8.05 -6.57
C ALA A 139 -4.40 -7.44 -5.67
N GLY A 140 -4.01 -8.12 -4.59
CA GLY A 140 -2.90 -7.70 -3.72
C GLY A 140 -1.51 -7.92 -4.33
N GLY A 141 -1.39 -8.50 -5.52
CA GLY A 141 -0.15 -8.57 -6.30
C GLY A 141 -0.29 -7.89 -7.66
N GLU A 142 -1.36 -7.11 -7.84
CA GLU A 142 -1.75 -6.48 -9.10
C GLU A 142 -2.17 -5.01 -8.90
N GLU A 143 -2.25 -4.49 -7.67
CA GLU A 143 -2.93 -3.23 -7.38
C GLU A 143 -2.25 -2.02 -8.01
N VAL A 144 -0.92 -2.02 -8.19
CA VAL A 144 -0.26 -0.91 -8.90
C VAL A 144 -0.51 -1.00 -10.41
N ALA A 145 -0.51 -2.21 -10.99
CA ALA A 145 -0.91 -2.41 -12.39
C ALA A 145 -2.37 -1.98 -12.61
N LEU A 146 -3.28 -2.41 -11.73
CA LEU A 146 -4.69 -2.01 -11.77
C LEU A 146 -4.83 -0.49 -11.63
N GLY A 147 -4.12 0.13 -10.70
CA GLY A 147 -4.11 1.58 -10.49
C GLY A 147 -3.62 2.36 -11.70
N THR A 148 -2.65 1.83 -12.45
CA THR A 148 -2.14 2.41 -13.71
C THR A 148 -2.96 2.01 -14.94
N GLY A 149 -4.10 1.33 -14.73
CA GLY A 149 -5.07 1.02 -15.78
C GLY A 149 -4.80 -0.28 -16.53
N ARG A 150 -3.96 -1.18 -15.99
CA ARG A 150 -3.67 -2.50 -16.55
C ARG A 150 -4.45 -3.56 -15.80
N GLY A 151 -5.02 -4.53 -16.52
CA GLY A 151 -5.79 -5.62 -15.93
C GLY A 151 -7.29 -5.48 -16.17
N GLN A 152 -8.07 -6.01 -15.24
CA GLN A 152 -9.51 -6.19 -15.38
C GLN A 152 -10.29 -4.85 -15.33
N GLU A 153 -11.16 -4.61 -16.32
CA GLU A 153 -11.79 -3.31 -16.56
C GLU A 153 -12.68 -2.85 -15.37
N ASP A 154 -13.40 -3.77 -14.75
CA ASP A 154 -14.26 -3.47 -13.59
C ASP A 154 -13.48 -3.08 -12.31
N LEU A 155 -12.15 -3.18 -12.34
CA LEU A 155 -11.26 -2.66 -11.29
C LEU A 155 -10.44 -1.46 -11.75
N THR A 156 -10.11 -1.39 -13.04
CA THR A 156 -9.26 -0.33 -13.58
C THR A 156 -10.02 0.91 -14.02
N ASP A 157 -11.34 0.82 -14.25
CA ASP A 157 -12.15 1.91 -14.78
C ASP A 157 -13.39 2.22 -13.92
N LEU A 158 -13.23 2.14 -12.61
CA LEU A 158 -14.28 2.59 -11.69
C LEU A 158 -14.62 4.06 -11.96
N GLU A 159 -15.89 4.34 -12.11
CA GLU A 159 -16.44 5.68 -12.37
C GLU A 159 -15.95 6.35 -13.68
N GLY A 160 -15.35 5.60 -14.60
CA GLY A 160 -14.80 6.14 -15.84
C GLY A 160 -13.53 6.98 -15.63
N LEU A 161 -12.75 6.68 -14.58
CA LEU A 161 -11.60 7.49 -14.16
C LEU A 161 -10.22 6.86 -14.48
N LYS A 162 -10.20 5.81 -15.31
CA LYS A 162 -8.97 5.13 -15.74
C LYS A 162 -8.03 6.08 -16.53
N PRO A 163 -6.71 6.01 -16.26
CA PRO A 163 -6.06 5.39 -15.12
C PRO A 163 -6.19 6.25 -13.86
N TYR A 164 -6.08 5.62 -12.67
CA TYR A 164 -6.07 6.37 -11.40
C TYR A 164 -4.71 7.00 -11.14
N LEU A 165 -3.64 6.28 -11.53
CA LEU A 165 -2.23 6.70 -11.44
C LEU A 165 -1.63 6.72 -12.85
N ARG A 166 -0.71 7.65 -13.11
CA ARG A 166 0.10 7.63 -14.33
C ARG A 166 1.41 6.90 -14.06
N ASP A 167 1.95 6.21 -15.05
CA ASP A 167 3.22 5.49 -14.93
C ASP A 167 4.36 6.40 -14.45
N GLU A 168 4.46 7.59 -15.02
CA GLU A 168 5.48 8.57 -14.66
C GLU A 168 5.38 9.09 -13.21
N ASP A 169 4.24 8.90 -12.55
CA ASP A 169 3.97 9.35 -11.18
C ASP A 169 4.12 8.22 -10.14
N VAL A 170 4.57 7.04 -10.55
CA VAL A 170 4.84 5.91 -9.63
C VAL A 170 6.33 5.80 -9.33
N ARG A 171 6.67 5.49 -8.08
CA ARG A 171 8.02 5.22 -7.59
C ARG A 171 7.99 4.03 -6.64
N PHE A 172 8.86 3.07 -6.85
CA PHE A 172 9.00 1.88 -5.99
C PHE A 172 10.24 1.96 -5.13
N PHE A 173 10.12 1.50 -3.88
CA PHE A 173 11.20 1.44 -2.90
C PHE A 173 11.22 0.10 -2.18
N GLY A 174 12.41 -0.45 -1.96
CA GLY A 174 12.58 -1.69 -1.21
C GLY A 174 12.44 -2.95 -2.05
N ILE A 175 12.25 -2.79 -3.35
CA ILE A 175 12.00 -3.92 -4.25
C ILE A 175 13.17 -4.90 -4.26
N ARG A 176 12.86 -6.17 -4.07
CA ARG A 176 13.79 -7.30 -4.15
C ARG A 176 13.13 -8.55 -4.76
N ASP A 177 11.85 -8.78 -4.52
CA ASP A 177 11.05 -9.81 -5.16
C ASP A 177 10.33 -9.25 -6.38
N ALA A 178 10.92 -9.38 -7.55
CA ALA A 178 10.30 -8.99 -8.81
C ALA A 178 10.67 -10.00 -9.89
N PHE A 179 9.67 -10.51 -10.59
CA PHE A 179 9.89 -11.39 -11.74
C PHE A 179 10.56 -10.62 -12.88
N GLU A 180 11.22 -11.34 -13.79
CA GLU A 180 11.92 -10.72 -14.93
C GLU A 180 10.97 -9.93 -15.82
N GLU A 181 9.74 -10.42 -16.00
CA GLU A 181 8.70 -9.76 -16.80
C GLU A 181 8.30 -8.42 -16.19
N ASP A 182 8.12 -8.35 -14.86
CA ASP A 182 7.81 -7.10 -14.16
C ASP A 182 8.95 -6.08 -14.31
N ARG A 183 10.19 -6.53 -14.09
CA ARG A 183 11.39 -5.69 -14.25
C ARG A 183 11.53 -5.14 -15.66
N ALA A 184 11.33 -5.99 -16.67
CA ALA A 184 11.44 -5.59 -18.06
C ALA A 184 10.39 -4.54 -18.43
N GLU A 185 9.15 -4.71 -17.96
CA GLU A 185 8.08 -3.76 -18.22
C GLU A 185 8.28 -2.44 -17.50
N LEU A 186 8.60 -2.46 -16.20
CA LEU A 186 8.89 -1.24 -15.43
C LEU A 186 10.03 -0.44 -16.05
N ALA A 187 11.08 -1.12 -16.52
CA ALA A 187 12.18 -0.48 -17.22
C ALA A 187 11.74 0.14 -18.57
N ALA A 188 10.91 -0.56 -19.34
CA ALA A 188 10.36 -0.05 -20.62
C ALA A 188 9.46 1.18 -20.40
N LEU A 189 8.67 1.19 -19.34
CA LEU A 189 7.83 2.30 -18.93
C LEU A 189 8.59 3.43 -18.23
N LYS A 190 9.86 3.21 -17.90
CA LYS A 190 10.72 4.13 -17.15
C LYS A 190 10.17 4.46 -15.76
N ILE A 191 9.47 3.53 -15.15
CA ILE A 191 9.01 3.66 -13.76
C ILE A 191 10.22 3.45 -12.85
N PRO A 192 10.59 4.41 -11.99
CA PRO A 192 11.74 4.28 -11.11
C PRO A 192 11.53 3.19 -10.05
N VAL A 193 12.50 2.29 -9.98
CA VAL A 193 12.58 1.23 -8.98
C VAL A 193 13.85 1.43 -8.18
N VAL A 194 13.71 1.60 -6.86
CA VAL A 194 14.81 1.74 -5.90
C VAL A 194 14.86 0.45 -5.09
N THR A 195 15.90 -0.33 -5.27
CA THR A 195 16.09 -1.60 -4.56
C THR A 195 16.56 -1.37 -3.12
N VAL A 196 16.51 -2.42 -2.28
CA VAL A 196 17.13 -2.38 -0.94
C VAL A 196 18.64 -2.07 -1.04
N GLY A 197 19.31 -2.60 -2.07
CA GLY A 197 20.73 -2.29 -2.34
C GLY A 197 20.95 -0.81 -2.60
N ASP A 198 20.13 -0.18 -3.43
CA ASP A 198 20.21 1.25 -3.74
C ASP A 198 19.96 2.10 -2.48
N LEU A 199 18.99 1.72 -1.65
CA LEU A 199 18.71 2.42 -0.38
C LEU A 199 19.91 2.39 0.58
N ARG A 200 20.64 1.28 0.62
CA ARG A 200 21.87 1.13 1.43
C ARG A 200 23.05 1.88 0.84
N GLU A 201 23.20 1.88 -0.49
CA GLU A 201 24.29 2.55 -1.18
C GLU A 201 24.16 4.08 -1.17
N TRP A 202 22.95 4.59 -1.50
CA TRP A 202 22.73 6.03 -1.71
C TRP A 202 22.10 6.72 -0.49
N GLY A 203 21.62 5.96 0.48
CA GLY A 203 20.96 6.45 1.69
C GLY A 203 19.45 6.65 1.53
N ALA A 204 18.68 5.96 2.37
CA ALA A 204 17.21 5.96 2.33
C ALA A 204 16.62 7.38 2.49
N ASP A 205 17.12 8.16 3.43
CA ASP A 205 16.69 9.57 3.67
C ASP A 205 16.94 10.46 2.44
N ALA A 206 18.08 10.32 1.78
CA ALA A 206 18.43 11.13 0.61
C ALA A 206 17.52 10.81 -0.58
N LEU A 207 17.29 9.54 -0.85
CA LEU A 207 16.40 9.09 -1.94
C LEU A 207 14.94 9.47 -1.66
N ALA A 208 14.48 9.38 -0.41
CA ALA A 208 13.16 9.81 0.01
C ALA A 208 12.95 11.32 -0.19
N ARG A 209 13.90 12.16 0.20
CA ARG A 209 13.87 13.62 -0.03
C ARG A 209 13.82 13.95 -1.51
N ALA A 210 14.68 13.31 -2.31
CA ALA A 210 14.71 13.52 -3.76
C ALA A 210 13.35 13.14 -4.40
N THR A 211 12.72 12.07 -3.93
CA THR A 211 11.39 11.64 -4.39
C THR A 211 10.31 12.62 -3.97
N ALA A 212 10.26 13.03 -2.71
CA ALA A 212 9.30 14.02 -2.25
C ALA A 212 9.41 15.32 -3.07
N GLN A 213 10.63 15.78 -3.33
CA GLN A 213 10.89 16.97 -4.16
C GLN A 213 10.46 16.75 -5.62
N ALA A 214 10.60 15.55 -6.17
CA ALA A 214 10.16 15.24 -7.54
C ALA A 214 8.63 15.28 -7.70
N PHE A 215 7.87 15.10 -6.61
CA PHE A 215 6.41 15.28 -6.58
C PHE A 215 5.97 16.72 -6.28
N GLU A 216 6.89 17.62 -5.92
CA GLU A 216 6.61 19.03 -5.66
C GLU A 216 6.70 19.86 -6.94
N THR A 217 5.88 19.51 -7.94
CA THR A 217 5.80 20.22 -9.22
C THR A 217 4.39 20.76 -9.46
N PRO A 218 4.21 21.82 -10.26
CA PRO A 218 2.90 22.40 -10.53
C PRO A 218 1.91 21.44 -11.21
N GLU A 219 2.40 20.38 -11.82
CA GLU A 219 1.61 19.41 -12.56
C GLU A 219 1.04 18.29 -11.68
N ILE A 220 1.54 18.16 -10.44
CA ILE A 220 1.15 17.10 -9.50
C ILE A 220 0.63 17.76 -8.21
N ASP A 221 -0.57 17.38 -7.80
CA ASP A 221 -1.23 17.92 -6.60
C ASP A 221 -0.66 17.35 -5.29
N GLY A 222 0.13 16.27 -5.37
CA GLY A 222 0.79 15.62 -4.25
C GLY A 222 1.07 14.14 -4.52
N PHE A 223 1.32 13.37 -3.48
CA PHE A 223 1.55 11.93 -3.59
C PHE A 223 1.00 11.18 -2.37
N TRP A 224 0.84 9.89 -2.54
CA TRP A 224 0.46 8.93 -1.50
C TRP A 224 1.61 8.01 -1.17
N VAL A 225 1.70 7.56 0.07
CA VAL A 225 2.63 6.51 0.48
C VAL A 225 1.85 5.22 0.69
N HIS A 226 2.24 4.17 -0.01
CA HIS A 226 1.83 2.80 0.26
C HIS A 226 2.95 2.10 1.00
N LEU A 227 2.66 1.52 2.16
CA LEU A 227 3.59 0.75 2.95
C LEU A 227 3.10 -0.69 3.07
N ASP A 228 3.79 -1.59 2.38
CA ASP A 228 3.67 -3.00 2.62
C ASP A 228 4.62 -3.44 3.74
N ALA A 229 4.10 -4.21 4.72
CA ALA A 229 4.91 -4.68 5.83
C ALA A 229 5.98 -5.69 5.41
N ASP A 230 5.82 -6.36 4.27
CA ASP A 230 6.78 -7.32 3.73
C ASP A 230 8.03 -6.67 3.14
N CYS A 231 8.06 -5.33 2.99
CA CYS A 231 9.28 -4.59 2.68
C CYS A 231 10.37 -4.80 3.74
N LEU A 232 9.98 -5.14 4.96
CA LEU A 232 10.89 -5.46 6.06
C LEU A 232 11.50 -6.86 5.89
N ASP A 233 12.68 -7.04 6.49
CA ASP A 233 13.33 -8.34 6.53
C ASP A 233 12.54 -9.33 7.40
N PRO A 234 12.33 -10.59 6.96
CA PRO A 234 11.61 -11.61 7.74
C PRO A 234 12.18 -11.89 9.13
N ALA A 235 13.46 -11.60 9.35
CA ALA A 235 14.05 -11.73 10.69
C ALA A 235 13.43 -10.76 11.72
N VAL A 236 12.82 -9.66 11.26
CA VAL A 236 12.15 -8.67 12.11
C VAL A 236 10.65 -8.57 11.86
N MET A 237 10.17 -8.97 10.67
CA MET A 237 8.75 -8.97 10.30
C MET A 237 8.37 -10.32 9.64
N PRO A 238 8.31 -11.42 10.40
CA PRO A 238 7.93 -12.73 9.87
C PRO A 238 6.43 -12.87 9.60
N ALA A 239 5.61 -11.92 10.07
CA ALA A 239 4.17 -12.00 10.08
C ALA A 239 3.54 -11.36 8.82
N VAL A 240 3.97 -11.84 7.66
CA VAL A 240 3.49 -11.45 6.32
C VAL A 240 3.21 -12.70 5.48
N ASP A 241 2.44 -12.60 4.41
CA ASP A 241 2.08 -13.75 3.57
C ASP A 241 3.21 -14.19 2.62
N SER A 242 4.08 -13.27 2.21
CA SER A 242 5.16 -13.49 1.25
C SER A 242 6.52 -13.05 1.80
N PRO A 243 7.05 -13.67 2.87
CA PRO A 243 8.31 -13.25 3.47
C PRO A 243 9.49 -13.53 2.53
N ASP A 244 10.23 -12.49 2.16
CA ASP A 244 11.40 -12.55 1.28
C ASP A 244 12.64 -11.96 2.00
N PRO A 245 13.80 -12.68 2.00
CA PRO A 245 15.00 -12.25 2.73
C PRO A 245 15.65 -10.98 2.15
N ASP A 246 16.61 -10.44 2.90
CA ASP A 246 17.35 -9.21 2.57
C ASP A 246 16.49 -7.95 2.53
N GLY A 247 15.39 -7.92 3.27
CA GLY A 247 14.50 -6.78 3.40
C GLY A 247 15.09 -5.60 4.20
N LEU A 248 14.30 -4.54 4.31
CA LEU A 248 14.68 -3.36 5.08
C LEU A 248 14.74 -3.68 6.58
N LEU A 249 15.69 -3.08 7.27
CA LEU A 249 15.70 -3.04 8.72
C LEU A 249 14.83 -1.88 9.24
N PRO A 250 14.34 -1.92 10.49
CA PRO A 250 13.45 -0.90 11.03
C PRO A 250 13.98 0.53 10.90
N ALA A 251 15.27 0.73 11.18
CA ALA A 251 15.91 2.04 11.08
C ALA A 251 16.02 2.54 9.62
N GLU A 252 16.22 1.64 8.66
CA GLU A 252 16.25 1.95 7.22
C GLU A 252 14.86 2.38 6.74
N LEU A 253 13.81 1.68 7.18
CA LEU A 253 12.43 2.02 6.84
C LEU A 253 11.99 3.35 7.47
N VAL A 254 12.34 3.61 8.73
CA VAL A 254 12.08 4.93 9.36
C VAL A 254 12.81 6.05 8.61
N ALA A 255 14.06 5.84 8.20
CA ALA A 255 14.83 6.83 7.44
C ALA A 255 14.20 7.11 6.06
N LEU A 256 13.59 6.11 5.42
CA LEU A 256 12.86 6.24 4.16
C LEU A 256 11.51 6.98 4.35
N LEU A 257 10.70 6.55 5.31
CA LEU A 257 9.34 7.07 5.50
C LEU A 257 9.32 8.51 6.01
N ARG A 258 10.20 8.86 6.93
CA ARG A 258 10.19 10.17 7.60
C ARG A 258 10.21 11.36 6.63
N PRO A 259 11.11 11.45 5.65
CA PRO A 259 11.09 12.56 4.69
C PRO A 259 9.87 12.55 3.78
N LEU A 260 9.37 11.37 3.38
CA LEU A 260 8.16 11.25 2.57
C LEU A 260 6.94 11.78 3.33
N LEU A 261 6.73 11.33 4.57
CA LEU A 261 5.59 11.74 5.40
C LEU A 261 5.67 13.20 5.87
N ALA A 262 6.89 13.75 6.02
CA ALA A 262 7.11 15.14 6.38
C ALA A 262 6.85 16.11 5.22
N SER A 263 6.83 15.65 3.96
CA SER A 263 6.56 16.50 2.80
C SER A 263 5.16 17.11 2.88
N PRO A 264 5.00 18.42 2.60
CA PRO A 264 3.69 19.05 2.52
C PRO A 264 2.83 18.47 1.40
N SER A 265 3.43 17.89 0.37
CA SER A 265 2.76 17.27 -0.78
C SER A 265 2.35 15.81 -0.53
N CYS A 266 2.77 15.18 0.56
CA CYS A 266 2.29 13.84 0.94
C CYS A 266 0.83 13.94 1.41
N ALA A 267 -0.08 13.26 0.73
CA ALA A 267 -1.53 13.34 0.99
C ALA A 267 -2.02 12.33 2.03
N GLY A 268 -1.27 11.26 2.29
CA GLY A 268 -1.63 10.22 3.26
C GLY A 268 -0.77 8.96 3.12
N LEU A 269 -1.12 7.97 3.91
CA LEU A 269 -0.41 6.68 4.03
C LEU A 269 -1.42 5.55 4.18
N ASN A 270 -1.19 4.41 3.52
CA ASN A 270 -1.80 3.14 3.92
C ASN A 270 -0.74 2.11 4.31
N ILE A 271 -1.11 1.20 5.22
CA ILE A 271 -0.26 0.13 5.76
C ILE A 271 -0.97 -1.19 5.51
N THR A 272 -0.26 -2.18 4.94
CA THR A 272 -0.85 -3.44 4.47
C THR A 272 -0.06 -4.67 4.91
N ILE A 273 -0.64 -5.84 4.66
CA ILE A 273 -0.04 -7.19 4.67
C ILE A 273 0.27 -7.77 6.05
N TYR A 274 0.68 -6.98 7.04
CA TYR A 274 0.90 -7.57 8.36
C TYR A 274 -0.29 -8.45 8.80
N ASP A 275 0.00 -9.71 9.13
CA ASP A 275 -1.00 -10.72 9.51
C ASP A 275 -0.86 -11.10 11.01
N PRO A 276 -1.78 -10.63 11.86
CA PRO A 276 -1.77 -10.96 13.29
C PRO A 276 -1.91 -12.46 13.61
N ASP A 277 -2.43 -13.29 12.71
CA ASP A 277 -2.50 -14.75 12.91
C ASP A 277 -1.11 -15.39 12.92
N LEU A 278 -0.11 -14.70 12.33
CA LEU A 278 1.28 -15.13 12.32
C LEU A 278 2.12 -14.49 13.46
N ASP A 279 1.52 -13.62 14.28
CA ASP A 279 2.18 -12.90 15.38
C ASP A 279 1.41 -13.07 16.71
N PRO A 280 1.37 -14.26 17.27
CA PRO A 280 0.58 -14.54 18.48
C PRO A 280 1.01 -13.76 19.73
N GLU A 281 2.23 -13.24 19.75
CA GLU A 281 2.77 -12.44 20.85
C GLU A 281 2.64 -10.93 20.62
N GLY A 282 2.22 -10.47 19.43
CA GLY A 282 2.07 -9.07 19.08
C GLY A 282 3.38 -8.29 18.94
N THR A 283 4.50 -8.99 18.79
CA THR A 283 5.83 -8.37 18.70
C THR A 283 6.04 -7.64 17.37
N ALA A 284 5.55 -8.22 16.28
CA ALA A 284 5.58 -7.58 14.96
C ALA A 284 4.61 -6.39 14.90
N ALA A 285 3.43 -6.48 15.53
CA ALA A 285 2.52 -5.33 15.67
C ALA A 285 3.17 -4.17 16.41
N ALA A 286 3.87 -4.47 17.51
CA ALA A 286 4.58 -3.45 18.29
C ALA A 286 5.68 -2.78 17.46
N LEU A 287 6.50 -3.59 16.77
CA LEU A 287 7.56 -3.10 15.90
C LEU A 287 7.03 -2.21 14.78
N LEU A 288 6.00 -2.67 14.05
CA LEU A 288 5.40 -1.90 12.95
C LEU A 288 4.81 -0.56 13.46
N THR A 289 4.16 -0.61 14.62
CA THR A 289 3.66 0.61 15.27
C THR A 289 4.79 1.56 15.66
N ASP A 290 5.90 1.06 16.21
CA ASP A 290 7.07 1.86 16.56
C ASP A 290 7.66 2.55 15.32
N ILE A 291 7.86 1.81 14.24
CA ILE A 291 8.36 2.34 12.95
C ILE A 291 7.47 3.48 12.45
N VAL A 292 6.15 3.28 12.42
CA VAL A 292 5.23 4.30 11.93
C VAL A 292 5.26 5.54 12.82
N VAL A 293 5.22 5.38 14.13
CA VAL A 293 5.28 6.51 15.09
C VAL A 293 6.60 7.28 14.96
N ASP A 294 7.72 6.56 14.86
CA ASP A 294 9.04 7.18 14.70
C ASP A 294 9.18 7.90 13.35
N ALA A 295 8.54 7.42 12.30
CA ALA A 295 8.51 8.09 11.00
C ALA A 295 7.74 9.42 11.04
N PHE A 296 6.72 9.55 11.88
CA PHE A 296 5.98 10.80 12.10
C PHE A 296 6.65 11.74 13.12
N ALA A 297 7.61 11.25 13.91
CA ALA A 297 8.30 12.09 14.88
C ALA A 297 9.15 13.16 14.17
N GLN A 298 8.91 14.43 14.52
CA GLN A 298 9.76 15.54 14.06
C GLN A 298 11.12 15.43 14.74
N SER A 299 12.18 15.60 13.96
CA SER A 299 13.57 15.66 14.46
C SER A 299 13.82 16.94 15.23
#